data_530dba851b372f64a6482f733a5c141b
#
_entry.id   530dba851b372f64a6482f733a5c141b
#
_cell.length_a   1.000
_cell.length_b   1.000
_cell.length_c   1.000
_cell.angle_alpha   90.00
_cell.angle_beta   90.00
_cell.angle_gamma   90.00
#
_symmetry.space_group_name_H-M   'P 1'
#
loop_
_entity.id
_entity.type
_entity.pdbx_description
1 polymer ?
#
loop_
_entity_poly.entity_id
_entity_poly.type
_entity_poly.pdbx_seq_one_letter_code
_entity_poly.pdbx_strand_id
1 'polypeptide(L)' 'NLTKPELDVLYRRFFEKSDEVLTEDGRMIFFSREMGLVKKQLRLHPQFRLAQEFCIQEKNGSYLFIIEKRQ' A
#
# COMPACT_ATOMS: atom_id res chain seq x y z
N ASN A 1 7.53 -18.57 4.35
CA ASN A 1 6.75 -17.38 4.73
C ASN A 1 7.66 -16.29 5.26
N LEU A 2 7.32 -15.07 4.92
CA LEU A 2 8.08 -13.92 5.38
C LEU A 2 7.74 -13.56 6.82
N THR A 3 8.74 -13.12 7.57
CA THR A 3 8.51 -12.59 8.91
C THR A 3 7.96 -11.17 8.82
N LYS A 4 7.45 -10.62 9.93
CA LYS A 4 6.96 -9.24 9.97
C LYS A 4 8.02 -8.22 9.54
N PRO A 5 9.27 -8.29 10.05
CA PRO A 5 10.32 -7.37 9.58
C PRO A 5 10.61 -7.47 8.09
N GLU A 6 10.57 -8.69 7.55
CA GLU A 6 10.80 -8.89 6.12
C GLU A 6 9.68 -8.31 5.29
N LEU A 7 8.42 -8.47 5.73
CA LEU A 7 7.27 -7.87 5.09
C LEU A 7 7.35 -6.35 5.11
N ASP A 8 7.77 -5.78 6.24
CA ASP A 8 7.91 -4.34 6.38
C ASP A 8 8.91 -3.78 5.35
N VAL A 9 10.04 -4.45 5.19
CA VAL A 9 11.05 -4.04 4.20
C VAL A 9 10.50 -4.16 2.80
N LEU A 10 9.79 -5.26 2.51
CA LEU A 10 9.21 -5.49 1.20
C LEU A 10 8.19 -4.40 0.85
N TYR A 11 7.31 -4.07 1.78
CA TYR A 11 6.29 -3.04 1.56
C TYR A 11 6.92 -1.67 1.35
N ARG A 12 7.95 -1.34 2.13
CA ARG A 12 8.65 -0.08 1.97
C ARG A 12 9.27 0.03 0.58
N ARG A 13 9.95 -1.03 0.14
CA ARG A 13 10.56 -1.05 -1.19
C ARG A 13 9.52 -0.93 -2.29
N PHE A 14 8.38 -1.58 -2.11
CA PHE A 14 7.29 -1.50 -3.07
C PHE A 14 6.78 -0.07 -3.21
N PHE A 15 6.59 0.61 -2.09
CA PHE A 15 6.13 2.00 -2.12
C PHE A 15 7.18 2.93 -2.72
N GLU A 16 8.45 2.72 -2.39
CA GLU A 16 9.54 3.50 -2.96
C GLU A 16 9.62 3.33 -4.48
N LYS A 17 9.48 2.10 -4.93
CA LYS A 17 9.52 1.81 -6.36
C LYS A 17 8.30 2.40 -7.07
N SER A 18 7.15 2.32 -6.45
CA SER A 18 5.93 2.91 -6.99
C SER A 18 6.06 4.42 -7.15
N ASP A 19 6.74 5.06 -6.20
CA ASP A 19 6.98 6.51 -6.28
C ASP A 19 7.84 6.86 -7.51
N GLU A 20 8.78 6.01 -7.87
CA GLU A 20 9.63 6.23 -9.04
C GLU A 20 8.86 6.08 -10.36
N VAL A 21 7.93 5.12 -10.42
CA VAL A 21 7.29 4.77 -11.69
C VAL A 21 5.93 5.42 -11.92
N LEU A 22 5.25 5.85 -10.86
CA LEU A 22 3.94 6.50 -11.00
C LEU A 22 4.10 7.97 -11.33
N THR A 23 3.28 8.44 -12.26
CA THR A 23 3.19 9.87 -12.54
C THR A 23 2.36 10.55 -11.45
N GLU A 24 2.30 11.90 -11.48
CA GLU A 24 1.54 12.66 -10.49
C GLU A 24 0.06 12.29 -10.43
N ASP A 25 -0.50 11.82 -11.52
CA ASP A 25 -1.88 11.38 -11.57
C ASP A 25 -1.99 9.86 -11.50
N GLY A 26 -0.89 9.20 -11.17
CA GLY A 26 -0.83 7.76 -11.15
C GLY A 26 -1.66 7.14 -10.03
N ARG A 27 -2.16 5.94 -10.31
CA ARG A 27 -2.99 5.21 -9.39
C ARG A 27 -2.47 3.79 -9.26
N MET A 28 -2.50 3.27 -8.04
CA MET A 28 -2.01 1.96 -7.73
C MET A 28 -3.14 1.16 -7.08
N ILE A 29 -3.37 -0.07 -7.55
CA ILE A 29 -4.34 -0.98 -6.95
C ILE A 29 -3.56 -2.07 -6.27
N PHE A 30 -3.84 -2.28 -5.00
CA PHE A 30 -3.01 -3.13 -4.17
C PHE A 30 -3.87 -4.05 -3.30
N PHE A 31 -3.66 -5.36 -3.46
CA PHE A 31 -4.30 -6.36 -2.59
C PHE A 31 -3.39 -6.68 -1.42
N SER A 32 -3.94 -6.73 -0.22
CA SER A 32 -3.14 -7.10 0.93
C SER A 32 -4.00 -7.56 2.09
N ARG A 33 -3.42 -8.46 2.90
CA ARG A 33 -3.99 -8.81 4.20
C ARG A 33 -3.25 -8.06 5.32
N GLU A 34 -2.26 -7.26 4.95
CA GLU A 34 -1.41 -6.54 5.90
C GLU A 34 -1.82 -5.07 5.98
N MET A 35 -3.05 -4.82 6.41
CA MET A 35 -3.58 -3.46 6.50
C MET A 35 -2.66 -2.55 7.33
N GLY A 36 -2.14 -3.06 8.45
CA GLY A 36 -1.26 -2.26 9.31
C GLY A 36 -0.01 -1.80 8.59
N LEU A 37 0.59 -2.68 7.77
CA LEU A 37 1.78 -2.33 7.01
C LEU A 37 1.48 -1.32 5.91
N VAL A 38 0.34 -1.49 5.23
CA VAL A 38 -0.08 -0.54 4.18
C VAL A 38 -0.29 0.84 4.79
N LYS A 39 -1.02 0.91 5.91
CA LYS A 39 -1.28 2.19 6.59
C LYS A 39 0.01 2.83 7.08
N LYS A 40 0.94 2.01 7.59
CA LYS A 40 2.24 2.51 8.01
C LYS A 40 3.00 3.16 6.86
N GLN A 41 3.04 2.49 5.70
CA GLN A 41 3.74 3.03 4.54
C GLN A 41 3.07 4.31 4.03
N LEU A 42 1.75 4.39 4.10
CA LEU A 42 1.05 5.62 3.71
C LEU A 42 1.44 6.79 4.61
N ARG A 43 1.67 6.54 5.91
CA ARG A 43 2.14 7.58 6.81
C ARG A 43 3.56 8.02 6.51
N LEU A 44 4.41 7.05 6.10
CA LEU A 44 5.81 7.33 5.80
C LEU A 44 6.03 7.93 4.42
N HIS A 45 5.04 7.83 3.55
CA HIS A 45 5.12 8.32 2.17
C HIS A 45 3.95 9.27 1.91
N PRO A 46 4.01 10.51 2.43
CA PRO A 46 2.87 11.44 2.33
C PRO A 46 2.53 11.86 0.91
N GLN A 47 3.39 11.57 -0.06
CA GLN A 47 3.09 11.80 -1.47
C GLN A 47 2.00 10.87 -1.99
N PHE A 48 1.67 9.82 -1.24
CA PHE A 48 0.57 8.92 -1.59
C PHE A 48 -0.65 9.21 -0.74
N ARG A 49 -1.82 8.98 -1.34
CA ARG A 49 -3.10 9.15 -0.68
C ARG A 49 -3.94 7.89 -0.86
N LEU A 50 -4.53 7.40 0.21
CA LEU A 50 -5.47 6.30 0.13
C LEU A 50 -6.80 6.84 -0.37
N ALA A 51 -7.15 6.55 -1.62
CA ALA A 51 -8.39 7.02 -2.21
C ALA A 51 -9.57 6.18 -1.77
N GLN A 52 -9.42 4.86 -1.77
CA GLN A 52 -10.48 3.94 -1.38
C GLN A 52 -9.89 2.67 -0.80
N GLU A 53 -10.65 2.02 0.05
CA GLU A 53 -10.30 0.68 0.52
C GLU A 53 -11.56 -0.16 0.59
N PHE A 54 -11.45 -1.41 0.20
CA PHE A 54 -12.57 -2.35 0.18
C PHE A 54 -12.20 -3.62 0.92
N CYS A 55 -13.08 -4.07 1.79
CA CYS A 55 -12.93 -5.39 2.40
C CYS A 55 -13.38 -6.43 1.38
N ILE A 56 -12.45 -7.27 0.95
CA ILE A 56 -12.75 -8.33 -0.02
C ILE A 56 -13.27 -9.56 0.71
N GLN A 57 -12.62 -9.92 1.81
CA GLN A 57 -13.00 -11.09 2.56
C GLN A 57 -12.67 -10.91 4.03
N GLU A 58 -13.71 -10.78 4.84
CA GLU A 58 -13.54 -10.52 6.27
C GLU A 58 -12.81 -11.64 7.00
N LYS A 59 -13.07 -12.89 6.62
CA LYS A 59 -12.51 -14.04 7.32
C LYS A 59 -10.99 -14.03 7.35
N ASN A 60 -10.35 -13.63 6.27
CA ASN A 60 -8.89 -13.62 6.21
C ASN A 60 -8.29 -12.21 6.19
N GLY A 61 -9.14 -11.19 6.34
CA GLY A 61 -8.65 -9.82 6.41
C GLY A 61 -8.09 -9.28 5.11
N SER A 62 -8.57 -9.79 3.98
CA SER A 62 -8.10 -9.33 2.67
C SER A 62 -8.77 -8.03 2.27
N TYR A 63 -7.97 -7.06 1.85
CA TYR A 63 -8.45 -5.75 1.43
C TYR A 63 -7.87 -5.36 0.09
N LEU A 64 -8.64 -4.56 -0.64
CA LEU A 64 -8.19 -3.91 -1.86
C LEU A 64 -8.00 -2.44 -1.55
N PHE A 65 -6.81 -1.93 -1.85
CA PHE A 65 -6.48 -0.51 -1.62
C PHE A 65 -6.30 0.18 -2.97
N ILE A 66 -6.93 1.34 -3.12
CA ILE A 66 -6.70 2.19 -4.27
C ILE A 66 -5.94 3.40 -3.76
N ILE A 67 -4.70 3.53 -4.21
CA ILE A 67 -3.76 4.53 -3.72
C ILE A 67 -3.38 5.44 -4.88
N GLU A 68 -3.48 6.74 -4.64
CA GLU A 68 -3.16 7.75 -5.65
C GLU A 68 -1.95 8.54 -5.21
N LYS A 69 -1.17 8.97 -6.20
CA LYS A 69 -0.04 9.84 -5.94
C LYS A 69 -0.55 11.28 -5.90
N ARG A 70 -0.19 12.00 -4.85
CA ARG A 70 -0.56 13.41 -4.70
C ARG A 70 0.27 14.28 -5.61
N GLN A 71 -0.34 15.36 -6.04
CA GLN A 71 0.37 16.39 -6.77
C GLN A 71 1.06 17.34 -5.80
#